data_da2f12b41c48c77948ffa16f6b1311ec
#
_entry.id   da2f12b41c48c77948ffa16f6b1311ec
#
_cell.length_a   1.000
_cell.length_b   1.000
_cell.length_c   1.000
_cell.angle_alpha   90.00
_cell.angle_beta   90.00
_cell.angle_gamma   90.00
#
_symmetry.space_group_name_H-M   'P 1'
#
loop_
_entity.id
_entity.type
_entity.pdbx_description
1 polymer ?
#
loop_
_entity_poly.entity_id
_entity_poly.type
_entity_poly.pdbx_seq_one_letter_code
_entity_poly.pdbx_strand_id
1 'polypeptide(L)'
;MQIIGAHPAKRGRPLQLQNLSHRKREDTHLAGLFDREIYLDIETLRISSEVDGGWGNIRAFGLAVAVTWDKEFAFRRWYEEDALKLISELEQFTHVITFNGNRFDIEVLRAYAPVEGLRKRSLDIHELLHKQLGHRVKLDQLAKDTLGTAKSGDGLEAVKWWRAGQKDRVAEYCEQDVAILRDVVEHGRAKGFVVISAKQVHVKWE
;
A
#
# COMPACT_ATOMS: atom_id res chain seq x y z
N MET A 1 7.18 43.94 -72.47
CA MET A 1 7.21 42.52 -72.03
C MET A 1 7.89 42.49 -70.66
N GLN A 2 7.05 42.59 -69.63
CA GLN A 2 7.52 42.69 -68.21
C GLN A 2 7.42 41.32 -67.57
N ILE A 3 8.53 40.89 -66.95
CA ILE A 3 8.64 39.64 -66.23
C ILE A 3 8.39 39.94 -64.70
N ILE A 4 7.35 39.37 -64.18
CA ILE A 4 6.94 39.52 -62.76
C ILE A 4 7.77 38.55 -61.90
N GLY A 5 8.50 39.08 -60.91
CA GLY A 5 9.29 38.33 -60.00
C GLY A 5 8.43 37.64 -58.93
N ALA A 6 8.68 36.37 -58.71
CA ALA A 6 8.06 35.56 -57.62
C ALA A 6 8.75 35.79 -56.28
N HIS A 7 7.97 36.09 -55.24
CA HIS A 7 8.39 36.17 -53.85
C HIS A 7 8.47 34.76 -53.24
N PRO A 8 9.50 34.44 -52.43
CA PRO A 8 9.56 33.15 -51.72
C PRO A 8 8.65 33.13 -50.49
N ALA A 9 7.84 32.10 -50.38
CA ALA A 9 6.97 31.82 -49.25
C ALA A 9 7.79 31.53 -47.97
N LYS A 10 7.46 32.21 -46.89
CA LYS A 10 7.98 31.92 -45.52
C LYS A 10 7.47 30.55 -45.05
N ARG A 11 8.38 29.61 -44.81
CA ARG A 11 8.08 28.32 -44.17
C ARG A 11 7.68 28.56 -42.71
N GLY A 12 6.43 28.32 -42.36
CA GLY A 12 5.94 28.29 -40.99
C GLY A 12 6.55 27.12 -40.21
N ARG A 13 7.00 27.37 -38.99
CA ARG A 13 7.45 26.34 -38.04
C ARG A 13 6.27 25.45 -37.64
N PRO A 14 6.47 24.14 -37.44
CA PRO A 14 5.38 23.26 -37.07
C PRO A 14 4.95 23.48 -35.59
N LEU A 15 3.68 23.78 -35.40
CA LEU A 15 2.96 24.02 -34.13
C LEU A 15 2.78 22.77 -33.26
N GLN A 16 3.42 21.64 -33.58
CA GLN A 16 3.12 20.35 -32.95
C GLN A 16 3.93 20.03 -31.68
N LEU A 17 5.01 20.73 -31.36
CA LEU A 17 5.86 20.39 -30.19
C LEU A 17 5.46 21.07 -28.86
N GLN A 18 4.68 22.17 -28.92
CA GLN A 18 4.23 22.86 -27.69
C GLN A 18 3.01 22.20 -27.05
N ASN A 19 2.16 21.53 -27.82
CA ASN A 19 0.95 20.87 -27.28
C ASN A 19 1.23 19.54 -26.55
N LEU A 20 2.36 18.86 -26.82
CA LEU A 20 2.71 17.61 -26.15
C LEU A 20 3.25 17.81 -24.73
N SER A 21 3.91 18.94 -24.48
CA SER A 21 4.44 19.25 -23.14
C SER A 21 3.35 19.76 -22.19
N HIS A 22 2.32 20.44 -22.70
CA HIS A 22 1.17 20.88 -21.92
C HIS A 22 0.25 19.71 -21.56
N ARG A 23 -0.09 18.84 -22.53
CA ARG A 23 -0.88 17.63 -22.26
C ARG A 23 -0.24 16.73 -21.20
N LYS A 24 1.07 16.45 -21.31
CA LYS A 24 1.77 15.66 -20.27
C LYS A 24 1.75 16.31 -18.88
N ARG A 25 1.77 17.64 -18.77
CA ARG A 25 1.68 18.33 -17.47
C ARG A 25 0.26 18.35 -16.91
N GLU A 26 -0.75 18.47 -17.75
CA GLU A 26 -2.16 18.37 -17.35
C GLU A 26 -2.53 16.95 -16.95
N ASP A 27 -2.08 15.93 -17.69
CA ASP A 27 -2.30 14.53 -17.35
C ASP A 27 -1.61 14.13 -16.03
N THR A 28 -0.41 14.67 -15.73
CA THR A 28 0.30 14.44 -14.47
C THR A 28 -0.38 15.17 -13.30
N HIS A 29 -0.95 16.36 -13.54
CA HIS A 29 -1.67 17.11 -12.51
C HIS A 29 -3.03 16.50 -12.21
N LEU A 30 -3.73 15.99 -13.21
CA LEU A 30 -4.99 15.27 -13.06
C LEU A 30 -4.77 13.88 -12.41
N ALA A 31 -3.69 13.17 -12.73
CA ALA A 31 -3.34 11.90 -12.08
C ALA A 31 -3.16 12.07 -10.57
N GLY A 32 -2.47 13.13 -10.13
CA GLY A 32 -2.30 13.44 -8.70
C GLY A 32 -3.59 13.85 -7.96
N LEU A 33 -4.60 14.37 -8.68
CA LEU A 33 -5.91 14.71 -8.11
C LEU A 33 -6.80 13.48 -7.87
N PHE A 34 -6.50 12.35 -8.52
CA PHE A 34 -7.24 11.09 -8.40
C PHE A 34 -6.42 9.98 -7.74
N ASP A 35 -5.24 10.28 -7.22
CA ASP A 35 -4.41 9.31 -6.52
C ASP A 35 -4.97 9.07 -5.12
N ARG A 36 -5.74 7.99 -4.99
CA ARG A 36 -6.37 7.57 -3.74
C ARG A 36 -5.58 6.42 -3.15
N GLU A 37 -5.14 6.60 -1.93
CA GLU A 37 -4.37 5.61 -1.18
C GLU A 37 -5.16 5.10 0.01
N ILE A 38 -5.07 3.81 0.26
CA ILE A 38 -5.63 3.15 1.42
C ILE A 38 -4.55 2.25 2.05
N TYR A 39 -4.42 2.32 3.36
CA TYR A 39 -3.55 1.46 4.14
C TYR A 39 -4.36 0.24 4.60
N LEU A 40 -3.73 -0.92 4.65
CA LEU A 40 -4.36 -2.18 5.03
C LEU A 40 -3.43 -3.01 5.89
N ASP A 41 -4.00 -3.62 6.93
CA ASP A 41 -3.41 -4.72 7.70
C ASP A 41 -4.51 -5.73 8.06
N ILE A 42 -4.13 -7.01 8.24
CA ILE A 42 -5.06 -8.13 8.48
C ILE A 42 -4.56 -9.03 9.60
N GLU A 43 -5.48 -9.38 10.51
CA GLU A 43 -5.31 -10.46 11.48
C GLU A 43 -6.14 -11.69 11.09
N THR A 44 -5.65 -12.88 11.44
CA THR A 44 -6.22 -14.15 10.96
C THR A 44 -6.84 -15.00 12.06
N LEU A 45 -7.74 -15.92 11.65
CA LEU A 45 -8.41 -16.87 12.54
C LEU A 45 -7.49 -17.99 13.02
N ARG A 46 -6.47 -18.34 12.20
CA ARG A 46 -5.58 -19.48 12.40
C ARG A 46 -4.12 -19.09 12.23
N ILE A 47 -3.25 -19.83 12.90
CA ILE A 47 -1.79 -19.77 12.71
C ILE A 47 -1.32 -20.85 11.74
N SER A 48 -0.11 -20.73 11.23
CA SER A 48 0.45 -21.64 10.22
C SER A 48 0.51 -23.11 10.64
N SER A 49 0.70 -23.39 11.92
CA SER A 49 0.74 -24.76 12.45
C SER A 49 -0.63 -25.46 12.50
N GLU A 50 -1.71 -24.75 12.26
CA GLU A 50 -3.11 -25.25 12.33
C GLU A 50 -3.71 -25.45 10.93
N VAL A 51 -2.95 -25.13 9.90
CA VAL A 51 -3.41 -25.19 8.51
C VAL A 51 -2.56 -26.20 7.75
N ASP A 52 -3.21 -27.10 7.01
CA ASP A 52 -2.53 -28.02 6.12
C ASP A 52 -1.73 -27.23 5.06
N GLY A 53 -0.43 -27.54 4.93
CA GLY A 53 0.49 -26.80 4.08
C GLY A 53 1.09 -25.56 4.73
N GLY A 54 0.68 -25.20 5.96
CA GLY A 54 1.25 -24.11 6.76
C GLY A 54 1.37 -22.80 5.99
N TRP A 55 2.53 -22.18 6.01
CA TRP A 55 2.82 -20.94 5.26
C TRP A 55 2.72 -21.07 3.73
N GLY A 56 2.60 -22.28 3.19
CA GLY A 56 2.29 -22.51 1.77
C GLY A 56 0.81 -22.37 1.44
N ASN A 57 -0.07 -22.29 2.45
CA ASN A 57 -1.53 -22.23 2.28
C ASN A 57 -2.15 -21.09 3.10
N ILE A 58 -1.66 -19.86 2.91
CA ILE A 58 -2.08 -18.67 3.65
C ILE A 58 -3.59 -18.40 3.50
N ARG A 59 -4.19 -18.75 2.37
CA ARG A 59 -5.63 -18.64 2.13
C ARG A 59 -6.49 -19.34 3.17
N ALA A 60 -5.99 -20.44 3.74
CA ALA A 60 -6.72 -21.20 4.74
C ALA A 60 -6.61 -20.63 6.17
N PHE A 61 -5.84 -19.55 6.37
CA PHE A 61 -5.76 -18.89 7.69
C PHE A 61 -7.08 -18.22 8.07
N GLY A 62 -7.86 -17.74 7.10
CA GLY A 62 -9.14 -17.06 7.30
C GLY A 62 -8.98 -15.65 7.87
N LEU A 63 -9.89 -14.76 7.55
CA LEU A 63 -9.92 -13.38 8.00
C LEU A 63 -10.57 -13.30 9.39
N ALA A 64 -9.85 -12.82 10.41
CA ALA A 64 -10.44 -12.45 11.70
C ALA A 64 -10.93 -11.00 11.64
N VAL A 65 -10.02 -10.07 11.42
CA VAL A 65 -10.31 -8.66 11.22
C VAL A 65 -9.31 -8.08 10.24
N ALA A 66 -9.77 -7.17 9.40
CA ALA A 66 -8.93 -6.25 8.67
C ALA A 66 -9.19 -4.84 9.15
N VAL A 67 -8.17 -4.00 9.11
CA VAL A 67 -8.31 -2.56 9.33
C VAL A 67 -7.79 -1.83 8.11
N THR A 68 -8.55 -0.84 7.67
CA THR A 68 -8.13 0.09 6.63
C THR A 68 -8.11 1.51 7.17
N TRP A 69 -7.22 2.32 6.62
CA TRP A 69 -7.19 3.75 6.85
C TRP A 69 -7.01 4.50 5.53
N ASP A 70 -7.79 5.52 5.32
CA ASP A 70 -7.64 6.51 4.26
C ASP A 70 -7.98 7.91 4.77
N LYS A 71 -7.66 8.94 4.00
CA LYS A 71 -7.85 10.34 4.42
C LYS A 71 -9.32 10.77 4.51
N GLU A 72 -10.20 10.10 3.79
CA GLU A 72 -11.62 10.48 3.72
C GLU A 72 -12.43 9.88 4.87
N PHE A 73 -12.22 8.59 5.16
CA PHE A 73 -13.04 7.84 6.11
C PHE A 73 -12.30 7.47 7.40
N ALA A 74 -11.00 7.80 7.53
CA ALA A 74 -10.16 7.41 8.66
C ALA A 74 -10.11 5.88 8.86
N PHE A 75 -10.06 5.40 10.10
CA PHE A 75 -10.00 3.97 10.36
C PHE A 75 -11.35 3.29 10.18
N ARG A 76 -11.38 2.14 9.48
CA ARG A 76 -12.54 1.26 9.33
C ARG A 76 -12.14 -0.18 9.61
N ARG A 77 -13.00 -0.89 10.33
CA ARG A 77 -12.82 -2.29 10.72
C ARG A 77 -13.72 -3.18 9.87
N TRP A 78 -13.18 -4.29 9.40
CA TRP A 78 -13.84 -5.26 8.53
C TRP A 78 -13.66 -6.65 9.13
N TYR A 79 -14.72 -7.40 9.24
CA TYR A 79 -14.68 -8.77 9.74
C TYR A 79 -14.87 -9.78 8.60
N GLU A 80 -14.79 -11.08 8.87
CA GLU A 80 -14.87 -12.12 7.85
C GLU A 80 -16.13 -11.98 6.96
N GLU A 81 -17.27 -11.65 7.55
CA GLU A 81 -18.53 -11.41 6.86
C GLU A 81 -18.50 -10.21 5.88
N ASP A 82 -17.56 -9.31 6.06
CA ASP A 82 -17.37 -8.13 5.20
C ASP A 82 -16.28 -8.32 4.14
N ALA A 83 -15.65 -9.50 4.04
CA ALA A 83 -14.49 -9.72 3.16
C ALA A 83 -14.73 -9.29 1.71
N LEU A 84 -15.92 -9.58 1.14
CA LEU A 84 -16.25 -9.17 -0.23
C LEU A 84 -16.41 -7.65 -0.37
N LYS A 85 -16.98 -6.99 0.64
CA LYS A 85 -17.11 -5.52 0.67
C LYS A 85 -15.74 -4.87 0.79
N LEU A 86 -14.87 -5.42 1.66
CA LEU A 86 -13.49 -4.96 1.81
C LEU A 86 -12.74 -5.04 0.46
N ILE A 87 -12.79 -6.18 -0.23
CA ILE A 87 -12.13 -6.34 -1.53
C ILE A 87 -12.65 -5.31 -2.54
N SER A 88 -13.98 -5.15 -2.63
CA SER A 88 -14.61 -4.15 -3.50
C SER A 88 -14.22 -2.72 -3.15
N GLU A 89 -14.07 -2.41 -1.86
CA GLU A 89 -13.59 -1.11 -1.38
C GLU A 89 -12.12 -0.86 -1.78
N LEU A 90 -11.24 -1.83 -1.54
CA LEU A 90 -9.82 -1.72 -1.89
C LEU A 90 -9.62 -1.50 -3.41
N GLU A 91 -10.49 -2.03 -4.25
CA GLU A 91 -10.45 -1.85 -5.70
C GLU A 91 -10.78 -0.42 -6.16
N GLN A 92 -11.37 0.41 -5.30
CA GLN A 92 -11.65 1.82 -5.60
C GLN A 92 -10.42 2.73 -5.43
N PHE A 93 -9.34 2.21 -4.86
CA PHE A 93 -8.10 2.96 -4.61
C PHE A 93 -7.06 2.68 -5.69
N THR A 94 -6.23 3.68 -5.98
CA THR A 94 -5.09 3.53 -6.90
C THR A 94 -3.95 2.76 -6.27
N HIS A 95 -3.73 2.98 -4.96
CA HIS A 95 -2.71 2.27 -4.18
C HIS A 95 -3.28 1.68 -2.90
N VAL A 96 -2.97 0.41 -2.67
CA VAL A 96 -3.20 -0.30 -1.41
C VAL A 96 -1.85 -0.47 -0.72
N ILE A 97 -1.62 0.31 0.35
CA ILE A 97 -0.35 0.34 1.07
C ILE A 97 -0.38 -0.71 2.17
N THR A 98 0.60 -1.61 2.15
CA THR A 98 0.69 -2.74 3.09
C THR A 98 2.12 -2.93 3.59
N PHE A 99 2.28 -3.76 4.62
CA PHE A 99 3.60 -4.24 5.06
C PHE A 99 3.68 -5.78 4.99
N ASN A 100 4.33 -6.31 3.96
CA ASN A 100 4.36 -7.73 3.58
C ASN A 100 2.99 -8.28 3.09
N GLY A 101 2.09 -7.37 2.66
CA GLY A 101 0.73 -7.71 2.28
C GLY A 101 0.63 -8.49 0.97
N ASN A 102 1.57 -8.29 0.03
CA ASN A 102 1.63 -9.09 -1.19
C ASN A 102 1.78 -10.58 -0.92
N ARG A 103 2.49 -10.92 0.14
CA ARG A 103 2.70 -12.30 0.55
C ARG A 103 1.61 -12.78 1.52
N PHE A 104 1.04 -11.91 2.35
CA PHE A 104 0.17 -12.31 3.44
C PHE A 104 -1.26 -11.78 3.28
N ASP A 105 -1.53 -10.52 3.47
CA ASP A 105 -2.88 -9.93 3.53
C ASP A 105 -3.68 -10.22 2.25
N ILE A 106 -3.09 -9.99 1.09
CA ILE A 106 -3.72 -10.24 -0.21
C ILE A 106 -3.95 -11.74 -0.43
N GLU A 107 -3.08 -12.62 0.07
CA GLU A 107 -3.30 -14.06 -0.01
C GLU A 107 -4.40 -14.54 0.94
N VAL A 108 -4.58 -13.92 2.11
CA VAL A 108 -5.74 -14.18 2.98
C VAL A 108 -7.03 -13.80 2.24
N LEU A 109 -7.09 -12.61 1.63
CA LEU A 109 -8.26 -12.14 0.88
C LEU A 109 -8.57 -13.00 -0.35
N ARG A 110 -7.58 -13.66 -0.94
CA ARG A 110 -7.79 -14.60 -2.07
C ARG A 110 -8.70 -15.79 -1.72
N ALA A 111 -8.92 -16.09 -0.44
CA ALA A 111 -9.90 -17.10 -0.05
C ALA A 111 -11.34 -16.70 -0.40
N TYR A 112 -11.62 -15.42 -0.53
CA TYR A 112 -12.97 -14.86 -0.67
C TYR A 112 -13.29 -14.40 -2.10
N ALA A 113 -12.29 -13.87 -2.84
CA ALA A 113 -12.46 -13.45 -4.24
C ALA A 113 -11.11 -13.41 -4.99
N PRO A 114 -11.10 -13.25 -6.34
CA PRO A 114 -9.91 -12.95 -7.11
C PRO A 114 -9.27 -11.63 -6.64
N VAL A 115 -7.93 -11.61 -6.49
CA VAL A 115 -7.19 -10.45 -5.93
C VAL A 115 -6.09 -9.93 -6.86
N GLU A 116 -6.07 -10.34 -8.11
CA GLU A 116 -5.06 -9.94 -9.10
C GLU A 116 -5.07 -8.42 -9.34
N GLY A 117 -6.24 -7.79 -9.23
CA GLY A 117 -6.41 -6.33 -9.27
C GLY A 117 -5.73 -5.63 -8.09
N LEU A 118 -5.87 -6.18 -6.89
CA LEU A 118 -5.26 -5.64 -5.67
C LEU A 118 -3.73 -5.73 -5.72
N ARG A 119 -3.17 -6.85 -6.20
CA ARG A 119 -1.71 -7.01 -6.35
C ARG A 119 -1.09 -5.97 -7.26
N LYS A 120 -1.78 -5.57 -8.33
CA LYS A 120 -1.31 -4.54 -9.26
C LYS A 120 -1.30 -3.14 -8.64
N ARG A 121 -2.12 -2.92 -7.63
CA ARG A 121 -2.25 -1.65 -6.90
C ARG A 121 -1.48 -1.65 -5.57
N SER A 122 -0.92 -2.79 -5.17
CA SER A 122 -0.24 -2.91 -3.90
C SER A 122 1.12 -2.20 -3.90
N LEU A 123 1.28 -1.30 -2.95
CA LEU A 123 2.56 -0.72 -2.56
C LEU A 123 2.99 -1.41 -1.25
N ASP A 124 3.76 -2.48 -1.39
CA ASP A 124 4.25 -3.26 -0.24
C ASP A 124 5.56 -2.70 0.27
N ILE A 125 5.51 -2.03 1.41
CA ILE A 125 6.67 -1.35 2.02
C ILE A 125 7.76 -2.34 2.42
N HIS A 126 7.38 -3.54 2.88
CA HIS A 126 8.35 -4.58 3.20
C HIS A 126 9.12 -5.04 1.95
N GLU A 127 8.45 -5.21 0.80
CA GLU A 127 9.11 -5.58 -0.44
C GLU A 127 10.06 -4.50 -0.95
N LEU A 128 9.65 -3.22 -0.88
CA LEU A 128 10.50 -2.09 -1.24
C LEU A 128 11.79 -2.07 -0.41
N LEU A 129 11.66 -2.20 0.90
CA LEU A 129 12.80 -2.23 1.82
C LEU A 129 13.66 -3.47 1.60
N HIS A 130 13.06 -4.65 1.41
CA HIS A 130 13.78 -5.89 1.16
C HIS A 130 14.62 -5.83 -0.12
N LYS A 131 14.07 -5.30 -1.21
CA LYS A 131 14.80 -5.10 -2.48
C LYS A 131 16.03 -4.22 -2.29
N GLN A 132 15.92 -3.19 -1.45
CA GLN A 132 17.01 -2.23 -1.23
C GLN A 132 18.07 -2.73 -0.25
N LEU A 133 17.66 -3.43 0.80
CA LEU A 133 18.55 -3.85 1.90
C LEU A 133 19.13 -5.26 1.72
N GLY A 134 18.48 -6.11 0.89
CA GLY A 134 18.85 -7.52 0.72
C GLY A 134 18.43 -8.43 1.89
N HIS A 135 17.75 -7.91 2.90
CA HIS A 135 17.24 -8.67 4.04
C HIS A 135 15.88 -8.16 4.51
N ARG A 136 15.17 -8.97 5.29
CA ARG A 136 13.83 -8.63 5.82
C ARG A 136 13.94 -7.71 7.03
N VAL A 137 13.01 -6.78 7.13
CA VAL A 137 12.84 -5.88 8.28
C VAL A 137 11.45 -6.13 8.87
N LYS A 138 11.31 -6.08 10.19
CA LYS A 138 10.01 -6.13 10.87
C LYS A 138 9.42 -4.73 10.97
N LEU A 139 8.09 -4.62 10.91
CA LEU A 139 7.41 -3.33 11.08
C LEU A 139 7.77 -2.68 12.43
N ASP A 140 7.84 -3.46 13.51
CA ASP A 140 8.23 -2.98 14.84
C ASP A 140 9.63 -2.36 14.87
N GLN A 141 10.61 -3.00 14.21
CA GLN A 141 11.96 -2.48 14.13
C GLN A 141 11.98 -1.18 13.33
N LEU A 142 11.28 -1.16 12.19
CA LEU A 142 11.17 0.02 11.34
C LEU A 142 10.51 1.20 12.09
N ALA A 143 9.41 0.94 12.81
CA ALA A 143 8.71 1.95 13.61
C ALA A 143 9.58 2.49 14.76
N LYS A 144 10.22 1.58 15.50
CA LYS A 144 11.12 1.94 16.60
C LYS A 144 12.28 2.82 16.13
N ASP A 145 12.93 2.41 15.05
CA ASP A 145 14.12 3.10 14.56
C ASP A 145 13.76 4.42 13.87
N THR A 146 12.61 4.49 13.17
CA THR A 146 12.21 5.68 12.39
C THR A 146 11.44 6.69 13.24
N LEU A 147 10.49 6.21 14.06
CA LEU A 147 9.54 7.06 14.79
C LEU A 147 9.82 7.12 16.29
N GLY A 148 10.67 6.24 16.83
CA GLY A 148 10.89 6.10 18.26
C GLY A 148 9.73 5.41 19.00
N THR A 149 8.75 4.84 18.28
CA THR A 149 7.58 4.17 18.85
C THR A 149 7.78 2.66 18.88
N ALA A 150 7.32 2.02 19.98
CA ALA A 150 7.33 0.56 20.09
C ALA A 150 5.91 0.02 19.90
N LYS A 151 5.79 -1.12 19.22
CA LYS A 151 4.56 -1.89 19.07
C LYS A 151 4.28 -2.68 20.36
N SER A 152 3.02 -2.92 20.69
CA SER A 152 2.58 -3.77 21.78
C SER A 152 1.99 -5.07 21.25
N GLY A 153 2.71 -6.19 21.35
CA GLY A 153 2.20 -7.53 20.99
C GLY A 153 2.76 -8.12 19.70
N ASP A 154 2.36 -9.35 19.39
CA ASP A 154 2.66 -10.03 18.13
C ASP A 154 1.41 -10.73 17.56
N GLY A 155 1.43 -11.09 16.26
CA GLY A 155 0.30 -11.68 15.56
C GLY A 155 -0.14 -13.06 16.12
N LEU A 156 0.73 -13.78 16.86
CA LEU A 156 0.34 -15.03 17.54
C LEU A 156 -0.57 -14.75 18.74
N GLU A 157 -0.40 -13.62 19.41
CA GLU A 157 -1.28 -13.18 20.47
C GLU A 157 -2.65 -12.76 19.95
N ALA A 158 -2.72 -12.14 18.78
CA ALA A 158 -3.97 -11.72 18.14
C ALA A 158 -4.92 -12.92 17.94
N VAL A 159 -4.41 -14.07 17.47
CA VAL A 159 -5.21 -15.29 17.30
C VAL A 159 -5.73 -15.81 18.66
N LYS A 160 -4.92 -15.74 19.72
CA LYS A 160 -5.36 -16.15 21.08
C LYS A 160 -6.46 -15.23 21.61
N TRP A 161 -6.31 -13.91 21.44
CA TRP A 161 -7.34 -12.93 21.85
C TRP A 161 -8.64 -13.12 21.08
N TRP A 162 -8.55 -13.38 19.77
CA TRP A 162 -9.72 -13.69 18.96
C TRP A 162 -10.51 -14.88 19.50
N ARG A 163 -9.82 -15.98 19.78
CA ARG A 163 -10.42 -17.21 20.34
C ARG A 163 -10.99 -17.01 21.75
N ALA A 164 -10.42 -16.10 22.52
CA ALA A 164 -10.94 -15.69 23.81
C ALA A 164 -12.11 -14.71 23.71
N GLY A 165 -12.61 -14.42 22.49
CA GLY A 165 -13.73 -13.49 22.25
C GLY A 165 -13.36 -12.00 22.37
N GLN A 166 -12.05 -11.67 22.51
CA GLN A 166 -11.56 -10.30 22.66
C GLN A 166 -11.42 -9.60 21.29
N LYS A 167 -12.51 -9.57 20.52
CA LYS A 167 -12.48 -9.08 19.14
C LYS A 167 -12.05 -7.61 19.03
N ASP A 168 -12.52 -6.76 19.93
CA ASP A 168 -12.15 -5.33 19.94
C ASP A 168 -10.65 -5.15 20.15
N ARG A 169 -10.04 -5.96 21.04
CA ARG A 169 -8.60 -5.93 21.28
C ARG A 169 -7.79 -6.30 20.03
N VAL A 170 -8.25 -7.30 19.27
CA VAL A 170 -7.61 -7.68 18.01
C VAL A 170 -7.75 -6.55 16.99
N ALA A 171 -8.92 -5.93 16.91
CA ALA A 171 -9.15 -4.82 16.00
C ALA A 171 -8.30 -3.59 16.37
N GLU A 172 -8.16 -3.25 17.65
CA GLU A 172 -7.29 -2.17 18.14
C GLU A 172 -5.81 -2.44 17.82
N TYR A 173 -5.38 -3.69 17.96
CA TYR A 173 -4.04 -4.12 17.62
C TYR A 173 -3.75 -3.96 16.11
N CYS A 174 -4.64 -4.45 15.24
CA CYS A 174 -4.56 -4.28 13.80
C CYS A 174 -4.61 -2.80 13.39
N GLU A 175 -5.45 -1.98 14.06
CA GLU A 175 -5.55 -0.54 13.86
C GLU A 175 -4.22 0.18 14.20
N GLN A 176 -3.56 -0.26 15.28
CA GLN A 176 -2.23 0.25 15.64
C GLN A 176 -1.19 -0.06 14.56
N ASP A 177 -1.24 -1.25 13.94
CA ASP A 177 -0.31 -1.62 12.87
C ASP A 177 -0.53 -0.76 11.62
N VAL A 178 -1.77 -0.52 11.24
CA VAL A 178 -2.12 0.42 10.15
C VAL A 178 -1.65 1.84 10.45
N ALA A 179 -1.83 2.33 11.70
CA ALA A 179 -1.38 3.65 12.11
C ALA A 179 0.16 3.77 12.01
N ILE A 180 0.88 2.77 12.53
CA ILE A 180 2.34 2.72 12.45
C ILE A 180 2.82 2.70 11.00
N LEU A 181 2.22 1.87 10.15
CA LEU A 181 2.57 1.80 8.73
C LEU A 181 2.37 3.16 8.04
N ARG A 182 1.22 3.81 8.27
CA ARG A 182 0.92 5.15 7.76
C ARG A 182 2.00 6.15 8.20
N ASP A 183 2.27 6.22 9.49
CA ASP A 183 3.20 7.20 10.07
C ASP A 183 4.64 6.99 9.54
N VAL A 184 5.07 5.75 9.34
CA VAL A 184 6.36 5.42 8.71
C VAL A 184 6.40 5.89 7.26
N VAL A 185 5.35 5.64 6.47
CA VAL A 185 5.28 6.08 5.07
C VAL A 185 5.25 7.60 4.97
N GLU A 186 4.44 8.27 5.79
CA GLU A 186 4.37 9.73 5.85
C GLU A 186 5.72 10.35 6.26
N HIS A 187 6.40 9.77 7.26
CA HIS A 187 7.76 10.18 7.63
C HIS A 187 8.72 10.03 6.45
N GLY A 188 8.73 8.86 5.83
CA GLY A 188 9.62 8.55 4.72
C GLY A 188 9.42 9.48 3.53
N ARG A 189 8.18 9.79 3.18
CA ARG A 189 7.84 10.77 2.13
C ARG A 189 8.27 12.19 2.49
N ALA A 190 8.01 12.62 3.72
CA ALA A 190 8.34 13.96 4.20
C ALA A 190 9.85 14.19 4.34
N LYS A 191 10.60 13.18 4.78
CA LYS A 191 12.05 13.27 5.06
C LYS A 191 12.93 12.74 3.92
N GLY A 192 12.37 11.95 3.01
CA GLY A 192 13.11 11.25 1.95
C GLY A 192 13.81 9.98 2.42
N PHE A 193 13.69 9.59 3.69
CA PHE A 193 14.30 8.39 4.25
C PHE A 193 13.51 7.84 5.43
N VAL A 194 13.72 6.56 5.74
CA VAL A 194 13.41 5.92 7.01
C VAL A 194 14.71 5.51 7.72
N VAL A 195 14.63 5.18 9.00
CA VAL A 195 15.81 4.73 9.78
C VAL A 195 15.68 3.23 10.08
N ILE A 196 16.75 2.49 9.83
CA ILE A 196 16.85 1.06 10.13
C ILE A 196 18.24 0.78 10.70
N SER A 197 18.32 0.23 11.92
CA SER A 197 19.57 -0.05 12.62
C SER A 197 20.53 1.16 12.63
N ALA A 198 19.99 2.32 13.01
CA ALA A 198 20.65 3.62 13.07
C ALA A 198 21.21 4.15 11.72
N LYS A 199 20.76 3.60 10.59
CA LYS A 199 21.14 4.07 9.23
C LYS A 199 19.94 4.66 8.53
N GLN A 200 20.13 5.78 7.83
CA GLN A 200 19.13 6.34 6.92
C GLN A 200 19.05 5.50 5.66
N VAL A 201 17.84 5.09 5.32
CA VAL A 201 17.52 4.32 4.11
C VAL A 201 16.59 5.17 3.25
N HIS A 202 17.11 5.64 2.12
CA HIS A 202 16.33 6.45 1.17
C HIS A 202 15.45 5.52 0.33
N VAL A 203 14.14 5.68 0.43
CA VAL A 203 13.16 4.86 -0.27
C VAL A 203 12.45 5.69 -1.32
N LYS A 204 12.28 5.13 -2.52
CA LYS A 204 11.38 5.69 -3.54
C LYS A 204 9.98 5.15 -3.26
N TRP A 205 9.08 6.04 -2.90
CA TRP A 205 7.69 5.75 -2.49
C TRP A 205 6.70 5.77 -3.65
N GLU A 206 7.20 5.58 -4.87
CA GLU A 206 6.43 5.57 -6.12
C GLU A 206 6.38 4.16 -6.73
#